data_6ddcc8bd49baab4f631166aff3c1a3ac
#
_entry.id   6ddcc8bd49baab4f631166aff3c1a3ac
#
_cell.length_a   1.000
_cell.length_b   1.000
_cell.length_c   1.000
_cell.angle_alpha   90.00
_cell.angle_beta   90.00
_cell.angle_gamma   90.00
#
_symmetry.space_group_name_H-M   'P 1'
#
loop_
_entity.id
_entity.type
_entity.pdbx_description
1 polymer ?
#
loop_
_entity_poly.entity_id
_entity_poly.type
_entity_poly.pdbx_seq_one_letter_code
_entity_poly.pdbx_strand_id
1 'polypeptide(L)'
;DIEYTYPDEEVSVILSDGHEPKISVEAIHHYKSAISIVDAGTCRESTMQVAKEVDYLVCSEDFARQYTGKAIDLNDPKKACEIFEEVEKINHKHAVVTLGEKGLLYRRDGKITLMPAFKVKAVDTNGAGDIFHGAFAYAIKQQLDFYDVLKISSMASAISVETLGAQSSIPQLTKVTSELQKKGNHYDKRRYL
;
A
#
# COMPACT_ATOMS: atom_id res chain seq x y z
N ASP A 1 9.91 -25.92 15.73
CA ASP A 1 10.53 -24.60 15.48
C ASP A 1 11.29 -24.72 14.17
N ILE A 2 10.94 -23.86 13.21
CA ILE A 2 11.66 -23.77 11.93
C ILE A 2 12.78 -22.76 12.16
N GLU A 3 14.03 -23.17 11.96
CA GLU A 3 15.17 -22.27 11.94
C GLU A 3 15.22 -21.58 10.58
N TYR A 4 15.17 -20.24 10.57
CA TYR A 4 15.28 -19.44 9.36
C TYR A 4 16.73 -18.99 9.20
N THR A 5 17.26 -19.15 7.98
CA THR A 5 18.55 -18.56 7.59
C THR A 5 18.31 -17.40 6.64
N TYR A 6 18.90 -16.26 6.95
CA TYR A 6 18.82 -15.08 6.09
C TYR A 6 20.03 -15.08 5.15
N PRO A 7 19.83 -14.89 3.83
CA PRO A 7 20.94 -14.78 2.89
C PRO A 7 21.84 -13.59 3.23
N ASP A 8 23.16 -13.77 3.02
CA ASP A 8 24.16 -12.69 3.17
C ASP A 8 24.13 -11.70 1.99
N GLU A 9 23.03 -11.61 1.29
CA GLU A 9 22.85 -10.73 0.14
C GLU A 9 22.35 -9.35 0.58
N GLU A 10 22.65 -8.32 -0.21
CA GLU A 10 22.11 -6.98 0.02
C GLU A 10 20.61 -6.95 -0.28
N VAL A 11 19.81 -6.74 0.75
CA VAL A 11 18.34 -6.59 0.66
C VAL A 11 17.98 -5.13 0.70
N SER A 12 17.33 -4.63 -0.35
CA SER A 12 16.90 -3.23 -0.45
C SER A 12 15.48 -2.98 0.09
N VAL A 13 14.58 -3.97 -0.06
CA VAL A 13 13.17 -3.87 0.33
C VAL A 13 12.69 -5.20 0.88
N ILE A 14 11.94 -5.14 1.97
CA ILE A 14 11.20 -6.26 2.56
C ILE A 14 9.71 -5.96 2.42
N LEU A 15 8.97 -6.88 1.80
CA LEU A 15 7.52 -6.85 1.74
C LEU A 15 6.96 -8.07 2.47
N SER A 16 6.12 -7.85 3.48
CA SER A 16 5.44 -8.89 4.26
C SER A 16 3.93 -8.74 4.16
N ASP A 17 3.20 -9.84 4.19
CA ASP A 17 1.74 -9.89 4.28
C ASP A 17 1.21 -9.98 5.72
N GLY A 18 2.12 -10.02 6.70
CA GLY A 18 1.81 -10.08 8.12
C GLY A 18 1.27 -11.43 8.60
N HIS A 19 1.31 -12.52 7.79
CA HIS A 19 0.88 -13.84 8.21
C HIS A 19 1.91 -14.54 9.10
N GLU A 20 3.20 -14.36 8.81
CA GLU A 20 4.32 -14.94 9.56
C GLU A 20 5.09 -13.84 10.32
N PRO A 21 4.57 -13.37 11.47
CA PRO A 21 5.10 -12.18 12.14
C PRO A 21 6.52 -12.38 12.67
N LYS A 22 6.85 -13.57 13.18
CA LYS A 22 8.18 -13.85 13.74
C LYS A 22 9.25 -13.65 12.67
N ILE A 23 9.16 -14.37 11.55
CA ILE A 23 10.17 -14.26 10.48
C ILE A 23 10.19 -12.88 9.87
N SER A 24 9.01 -12.23 9.73
CA SER A 24 8.93 -10.88 9.17
C SER A 24 9.65 -9.85 10.03
N VAL A 25 9.43 -9.86 11.35
CA VAL A 25 10.08 -8.94 12.29
C VAL A 25 11.58 -9.24 12.40
N GLU A 26 11.96 -10.53 12.46
CA GLU A 26 13.37 -10.93 12.47
C GLU A 26 14.08 -10.46 11.19
N ALA A 27 13.47 -10.61 10.01
CA ALA A 27 14.03 -10.12 8.75
C ALA A 27 14.21 -8.58 8.75
N ILE A 28 13.23 -7.83 9.25
CA ILE A 28 13.31 -6.38 9.38
C ILE A 28 14.47 -5.97 10.29
N HIS A 29 14.66 -6.68 11.41
CA HIS A 29 15.75 -6.40 12.33
C HIS A 29 17.12 -6.85 11.82
N HIS A 30 17.17 -7.89 10.98
CA HIS A 30 18.39 -8.38 10.35
C HIS A 30 18.87 -7.43 9.24
N TYR A 31 17.99 -7.05 8.32
CA TYR A 31 18.32 -6.17 7.19
C TYR A 31 18.00 -4.70 7.50
N LYS A 32 18.73 -4.11 8.45
CA LYS A 32 18.46 -2.75 8.98
C LYS A 32 18.50 -1.63 7.93
N SER A 33 19.19 -1.84 6.80
CA SER A 33 19.27 -0.90 5.68
C SER A 33 18.13 -1.06 4.67
N ALA A 34 17.38 -2.16 4.74
CA ALA A 34 16.26 -2.41 3.86
C ALA A 34 15.03 -1.59 4.28
N ILE A 35 14.30 -1.10 3.31
CA ILE A 35 13.00 -0.46 3.55
C ILE A 35 11.95 -1.55 3.73
N SER A 36 11.22 -1.50 4.83
CA SER A 36 10.22 -2.49 5.21
C SER A 36 8.79 -2.01 4.93
N ILE A 37 7.99 -2.90 4.35
CA ILE A 37 6.60 -2.64 3.93
C ILE A 37 5.74 -3.80 4.41
N VAL A 38 4.53 -3.51 4.91
CA VAL A 38 3.52 -4.54 5.17
C VAL A 38 2.29 -4.34 4.31
N ASP A 39 1.81 -5.43 3.71
CA ASP A 39 0.46 -5.55 3.15
C ASP A 39 -0.50 -5.93 4.29
N ALA A 40 -1.22 -4.95 4.81
CA ALA A 40 -2.11 -5.13 5.94
C ALA A 40 -3.58 -5.16 5.47
N GLY A 41 -4.01 -6.30 4.89
CA GLY A 41 -5.38 -6.48 4.42
C GLY A 41 -6.42 -6.60 5.53
N THR A 42 -6.04 -7.19 6.69
CA THR A 42 -6.91 -7.38 7.86
C THR A 42 -6.14 -7.13 9.16
N CYS A 43 -6.83 -6.58 10.17
CA CYS A 43 -6.25 -6.26 11.47
C CYS A 43 -6.24 -7.51 12.39
N ARG A 44 -5.28 -8.41 12.13
CA ARG A 44 -5.02 -9.57 13.00
C ARG A 44 -3.86 -9.26 13.94
N GLU A 45 -3.75 -10.02 15.02
CA GLU A 45 -2.63 -9.88 15.96
C GLU A 45 -1.27 -10.05 15.26
N SER A 46 -1.15 -11.05 14.37
CA SER A 46 0.06 -11.28 13.57
C SER A 46 0.41 -10.08 12.68
N THR A 47 -0.58 -9.55 11.96
CA THR A 47 -0.40 -8.37 11.10
C THR A 47 0.01 -7.14 11.92
N MET A 48 -0.57 -6.95 13.11
CA MET A 48 -0.25 -5.83 14.00
C MET A 48 1.18 -5.90 14.56
N GLN A 49 1.71 -7.12 14.79
CA GLN A 49 3.11 -7.27 15.21
C GLN A 49 4.06 -6.73 14.13
N VAL A 50 3.82 -7.05 12.86
CA VAL A 50 4.64 -6.57 11.75
C VAL A 50 4.39 -5.09 11.48
N ALA A 51 3.12 -4.64 11.52
CA ALA A 51 2.72 -3.27 11.23
C ALA A 51 3.41 -2.23 12.12
N LYS A 52 3.78 -2.58 13.35
CA LYS A 52 4.49 -1.69 14.29
C LYS A 52 5.96 -1.49 13.94
N GLU A 53 6.57 -2.42 13.21
CA GLU A 53 8.01 -2.43 12.95
C GLU A 53 8.38 -1.82 11.59
N VAL A 54 7.45 -1.86 10.62
CA VAL A 54 7.72 -1.45 9.24
C VAL A 54 7.90 0.05 9.05
N ASP A 55 8.59 0.42 7.97
CA ASP A 55 8.68 1.81 7.52
C ASP A 55 7.38 2.27 6.83
N TYR A 56 6.73 1.38 6.09
CA TYR A 56 5.48 1.67 5.38
C TYR A 56 4.38 0.69 5.78
N LEU A 57 3.38 1.20 6.50
CA LEU A 57 2.13 0.51 6.76
C LEU A 57 1.17 0.81 5.60
N VAL A 58 1.03 -0.11 4.68
CA VAL A 58 0.07 -0.02 3.58
C VAL A 58 -1.08 -0.95 3.88
N CYS A 59 -2.22 -0.39 4.27
CA CYS A 59 -3.35 -1.17 4.74
C CYS A 59 -4.63 -0.92 3.94
N SER A 60 -5.58 -1.83 4.07
CA SER A 60 -6.91 -1.71 3.46
C SER A 60 -7.86 -0.86 4.31
N GLU A 61 -8.96 -0.40 3.70
CA GLU A 61 -10.11 0.20 4.42
C GLU A 61 -10.67 -0.74 5.50
N ASP A 62 -10.66 -2.05 5.24
CA ASP A 62 -11.12 -3.06 6.21
C ASP A 62 -10.19 -3.17 7.41
N PHE A 63 -8.88 -3.15 7.20
CA PHE A 63 -7.91 -3.09 8.29
C PHE A 63 -8.16 -1.85 9.16
N ALA A 64 -8.26 -0.67 8.55
CA ALA A 64 -8.49 0.59 9.25
C ALA A 64 -9.80 0.55 10.06
N ARG A 65 -10.88 0.01 9.48
CA ARG A 65 -12.18 -0.17 10.14
C ARG A 65 -12.11 -1.15 11.31
N GLN A 66 -11.40 -2.27 11.15
CA GLN A 66 -11.24 -3.27 12.21
C GLN A 66 -10.41 -2.72 13.38
N TYR A 67 -9.36 -1.95 13.07
CA TYR A 67 -8.49 -1.36 14.09
C TYR A 67 -9.16 -0.24 14.87
N THR A 68 -9.86 0.68 14.20
CA THR A 68 -10.43 1.88 14.82
C THR A 68 -11.89 1.69 15.27
N GLY A 69 -12.56 0.63 14.83
CA GLY A 69 -14.00 0.44 15.00
C GLY A 69 -14.88 1.41 14.20
N LYS A 70 -14.28 2.20 13.28
CA LYS A 70 -14.96 3.27 12.54
C LYS A 70 -14.80 3.04 11.04
N ALA A 71 -15.85 3.31 10.25
CA ALA A 71 -15.79 3.29 8.79
C ALA A 71 -15.32 4.66 8.25
N ILE A 72 -14.47 4.62 7.21
CA ILE A 72 -14.05 5.83 6.50
C ILE A 72 -15.20 6.30 5.59
N ASP A 73 -15.65 7.52 5.84
CA ASP A 73 -16.61 8.22 4.98
C ASP A 73 -15.93 9.45 4.38
N LEU A 74 -15.74 9.46 3.07
CA LEU A 74 -15.12 10.58 2.36
C LEU A 74 -16.02 11.82 2.28
N ASN A 75 -17.31 11.70 2.63
CA ASN A 75 -18.22 12.84 2.79
C ASN A 75 -18.07 13.52 4.16
N ASP A 76 -17.40 12.87 5.11
CA ASP A 76 -16.98 13.42 6.39
C ASP A 76 -15.44 13.47 6.47
N PRO A 77 -14.80 14.49 5.89
CA PRO A 77 -13.35 14.61 5.84
C PRO A 77 -12.69 14.60 7.22
N LYS A 78 -13.35 15.21 8.21
CA LYS A 78 -12.83 15.26 9.58
C LYS A 78 -12.71 13.87 10.18
N LYS A 79 -13.76 13.06 10.07
CA LYS A 79 -13.76 11.67 10.53
C LYS A 79 -12.78 10.80 9.78
N ALA A 80 -12.67 10.99 8.46
CA ALA A 80 -11.69 10.28 7.64
C ALA A 80 -10.24 10.60 8.08
N CYS A 81 -9.95 11.87 8.38
CA CYS A 81 -8.66 12.29 8.93
C CYS A 81 -8.39 11.66 10.31
N GLU A 82 -9.36 11.69 11.22
CA GLU A 82 -9.22 11.08 12.56
C GLU A 82 -8.87 9.59 12.46
N ILE A 83 -9.53 8.84 11.57
CA ILE A 83 -9.27 7.41 11.34
C ILE A 83 -7.85 7.22 10.78
N PHE A 84 -7.45 8.01 9.78
CA PHE A 84 -6.12 7.91 9.21
C PHE A 84 -5.03 8.20 10.24
N GLU A 85 -5.20 9.22 11.09
CA GLU A 85 -4.28 9.56 12.17
C GLU A 85 -4.16 8.45 13.23
N GLU A 86 -5.26 7.73 13.52
CA GLU A 86 -5.20 6.57 14.39
C GLU A 86 -4.36 5.44 13.77
N VAL A 87 -4.54 5.17 12.47
CA VAL A 87 -3.75 4.16 11.73
C VAL A 87 -2.27 4.55 11.67
N GLU A 88 -1.96 5.82 11.40
CA GLU A 88 -0.58 6.33 11.29
C GLU A 88 0.20 6.20 12.62
N LYS A 89 -0.49 6.19 13.77
CA LYS A 89 0.13 5.98 15.08
C LYS A 89 0.63 4.54 15.31
N ILE A 90 0.26 3.58 14.47
CA ILE A 90 0.67 2.17 14.64
C ILE A 90 2.19 2.02 14.51
N ASN A 91 2.79 2.60 13.46
CA ASN A 91 4.23 2.53 13.21
C ASN A 91 4.96 3.86 13.42
N HIS A 92 4.23 4.96 13.61
CA HIS A 92 4.79 6.32 13.75
C HIS A 92 5.71 6.76 12.60
N LYS A 93 5.55 6.16 11.42
CA LYS A 93 6.35 6.45 10.21
C LYS A 93 5.41 6.80 9.04
N HIS A 94 5.26 5.91 8.06
CA HIS A 94 4.43 6.15 6.89
C HIS A 94 3.22 5.21 6.86
N ALA A 95 2.04 5.79 6.66
CA ALA A 95 0.81 5.04 6.45
C ALA A 95 0.18 5.37 5.10
N VAL A 96 -0.40 4.34 4.47
CA VAL A 96 -1.28 4.46 3.30
C VAL A 96 -2.51 3.61 3.57
N VAL A 97 -3.70 4.17 3.37
CA VAL A 97 -4.96 3.43 3.50
C VAL A 97 -5.59 3.33 2.12
N THR A 98 -5.63 2.13 1.55
CA THR A 98 -6.27 1.87 0.25
C THR A 98 -7.79 1.74 0.42
N LEU A 99 -8.56 2.40 -0.45
CA LEU A 99 -10.02 2.52 -0.40
C LEU A 99 -10.69 1.90 -1.64
N GLY A 100 -10.01 0.98 -2.32
CA GLY A 100 -10.49 0.35 -3.55
C GLY A 100 -10.79 1.37 -4.65
N GLU A 101 -11.99 1.34 -5.21
CA GLU A 101 -12.41 2.25 -6.29
C GLU A 101 -12.49 3.73 -5.88
N LYS A 102 -12.46 4.04 -4.59
CA LYS A 102 -12.41 5.41 -4.07
C LYS A 102 -11.01 6.02 -4.10
N GLY A 103 -9.96 5.20 -4.19
CA GLY A 103 -8.56 5.62 -4.20
C GLY A 103 -7.80 5.25 -2.94
N LEU A 104 -7.01 6.17 -2.40
CA LEU A 104 -6.23 5.95 -1.19
C LEU A 104 -6.02 7.24 -0.40
N LEU A 105 -5.81 7.09 0.92
CA LEU A 105 -5.39 8.16 1.81
C LEU A 105 -3.90 8.02 2.13
N TYR A 106 -3.22 9.15 2.20
CA TYR A 106 -1.80 9.23 2.60
C TYR A 106 -1.50 10.64 3.13
N ARG A 107 -0.36 10.82 3.80
CA ARG A 107 0.10 12.14 4.26
C ARG A 107 1.07 12.75 3.25
N ARG A 108 0.84 14.00 2.87
CA ARG A 108 1.74 14.82 2.06
C ARG A 108 1.83 16.22 2.62
N ASP A 109 3.04 16.73 2.76
CA ASP A 109 3.30 18.09 3.26
C ASP A 109 2.55 18.40 4.57
N GLY A 110 2.49 17.40 5.48
CA GLY A 110 1.78 17.49 6.76
C GLY A 110 0.27 17.34 6.67
N LYS A 111 -0.32 17.24 5.47
CA LYS A 111 -1.77 17.14 5.26
C LYS A 111 -2.18 15.76 4.81
N ILE A 112 -3.32 15.28 5.30
CA ILE A 112 -3.94 14.05 4.81
C ILE A 112 -4.55 14.33 3.45
N THR A 113 -4.22 13.50 2.49
CA THR A 113 -4.54 13.72 1.08
C THR A 113 -5.24 12.49 0.52
N LEU A 114 -6.32 12.70 -0.20
CA LEU A 114 -6.97 11.68 -1.01
C LEU A 114 -6.36 11.68 -2.42
N MET A 115 -5.79 10.55 -2.84
CA MET A 115 -5.50 10.26 -4.23
C MET A 115 -6.66 9.43 -4.79
N PRO A 116 -7.44 9.94 -5.73
CA PRO A 116 -8.57 9.18 -6.31
C PRO A 116 -8.06 7.96 -7.09
N ALA A 117 -8.87 6.89 -7.19
CA ALA A 117 -8.55 5.75 -8.03
C ALA A 117 -8.62 6.08 -9.54
N PHE A 118 -7.83 5.38 -10.34
CA PHE A 118 -7.95 5.43 -11.79
C PHE A 118 -9.27 4.78 -12.23
N LYS A 119 -10.04 5.49 -13.04
CA LYS A 119 -11.30 4.94 -13.57
C LYS A 119 -11.02 3.89 -14.63
N VAL A 120 -11.46 2.70 -14.38
CA VAL A 120 -11.33 1.52 -15.25
C VAL A 120 -12.64 0.71 -15.23
N LYS A 121 -12.80 -0.20 -16.18
CA LYS A 121 -13.90 -1.15 -16.17
C LYS A 121 -13.42 -2.44 -15.49
N ALA A 122 -13.74 -2.60 -14.21
CA ALA A 122 -13.35 -3.78 -13.46
C ALA A 122 -14.07 -5.02 -13.98
N VAL A 123 -13.31 -6.10 -14.17
CA VAL A 123 -13.74 -7.46 -14.54
C VAL A 123 -13.51 -8.41 -13.37
N ASP A 124 -12.34 -8.30 -12.73
CA ASP A 124 -11.96 -9.13 -11.58
C ASP A 124 -11.06 -8.33 -10.65
N THR A 125 -11.42 -8.25 -9.37
CA THR A 125 -10.65 -7.50 -8.37
C THR A 125 -9.71 -8.38 -7.54
N ASN A 126 -9.68 -9.70 -7.82
CA ASN A 126 -8.81 -10.62 -7.10
C ASN A 126 -7.33 -10.31 -7.36
N GLY A 127 -6.53 -10.22 -6.29
CA GLY A 127 -5.11 -9.89 -6.36
C GLY A 127 -4.77 -8.41 -6.61
N ALA A 128 -5.78 -7.53 -6.71
CA ALA A 128 -5.55 -6.10 -6.95
C ALA A 128 -4.71 -5.44 -5.84
N GLY A 129 -4.92 -5.85 -4.58
CA GLY A 129 -4.12 -5.44 -3.42
C GLY A 129 -2.68 -5.93 -3.53
N ASP A 130 -2.48 -7.22 -3.81
CA ASP A 130 -1.14 -7.82 -3.95
C ASP A 130 -0.34 -7.13 -5.06
N ILE A 131 -1.00 -6.84 -6.19
CA ILE A 131 -0.37 -6.12 -7.32
C ILE A 131 -0.04 -4.68 -6.94
N PHE A 132 -0.91 -4.00 -6.15
CA PHE A 132 -0.60 -2.67 -5.62
C PHE A 132 0.67 -2.73 -4.76
N HIS A 133 0.77 -3.66 -3.81
CA HIS A 133 1.89 -3.78 -2.88
C HIS A 133 3.18 -4.21 -3.60
N GLY A 134 3.10 -5.12 -4.56
CA GLY A 134 4.26 -5.49 -5.40
C GLY A 134 4.79 -4.31 -6.22
N ALA A 135 3.91 -3.51 -6.83
CA ALA A 135 4.28 -2.31 -7.55
C ALA A 135 4.82 -1.22 -6.61
N PHE A 136 4.26 -1.11 -5.40
CA PHE A 136 4.73 -0.19 -4.36
C PHE A 136 6.16 -0.51 -3.93
N ALA A 137 6.45 -1.78 -3.62
CA ALA A 137 7.78 -2.25 -3.27
C ALA A 137 8.79 -2.02 -4.40
N TYR A 138 8.39 -2.29 -5.65
CA TYR A 138 9.22 -2.00 -6.82
C TYR A 138 9.56 -0.51 -6.93
N ALA A 139 8.55 0.37 -6.83
CA ALA A 139 8.73 1.81 -6.97
C ALA A 139 9.55 2.42 -5.83
N ILE A 140 9.40 1.94 -4.60
CA ILE A 140 10.24 2.27 -3.44
C ILE A 140 11.70 1.89 -3.72
N LYS A 141 11.95 0.66 -4.23
CA LYS A 141 13.30 0.23 -4.61
C LYS A 141 13.94 1.13 -5.66
N GLN A 142 13.15 1.71 -6.57
CA GLN A 142 13.64 2.67 -7.57
C GLN A 142 13.88 4.07 -7.00
N GLN A 143 13.65 4.29 -5.71
CA GLN A 143 13.83 5.58 -5.01
C GLN A 143 13.03 6.74 -5.64
N LEU A 144 11.83 6.43 -6.14
CA LEU A 144 10.94 7.42 -6.73
C LEU A 144 10.34 8.34 -5.65
N ASP A 145 9.90 9.54 -6.06
CA ASP A 145 9.09 10.40 -5.19
C ASP A 145 7.85 9.63 -4.71
N PHE A 146 7.50 9.80 -3.44
CA PHE A 146 6.42 9.03 -2.81
C PHE A 146 5.08 9.15 -3.54
N TYR A 147 4.79 10.32 -4.12
CA TYR A 147 3.60 10.49 -4.94
C TYR A 147 3.64 9.65 -6.23
N ASP A 148 4.81 9.51 -6.85
CA ASP A 148 4.99 8.66 -8.03
C ASP A 148 4.94 7.17 -7.67
N VAL A 149 5.44 6.78 -6.49
CA VAL A 149 5.24 5.42 -5.93
C VAL A 149 3.74 5.10 -5.87
N LEU A 150 2.94 5.98 -5.27
CA LEU A 150 1.49 5.78 -5.13
C LEU A 150 0.77 5.75 -6.49
N LYS A 151 1.18 6.61 -7.44
CA LYS A 151 0.60 6.61 -8.80
C LYS A 151 0.88 5.32 -9.56
N ILE A 152 2.12 4.85 -9.54
CA ILE A 152 2.53 3.61 -10.22
C ILE A 152 1.77 2.43 -9.62
N SER A 153 1.70 2.32 -8.29
CA SER A 153 0.99 1.26 -7.59
C SER A 153 -0.50 1.26 -7.90
N SER A 154 -1.13 2.44 -7.84
CA SER A 154 -2.55 2.62 -8.18
C SER A 154 -2.86 2.28 -9.64
N MET A 155 -1.97 2.65 -10.57
CA MET A 155 -2.15 2.34 -11.99
C MET A 155 -1.94 0.85 -12.27
N ALA A 156 -0.96 0.21 -11.65
CA ALA A 156 -0.75 -1.23 -11.78
C ALA A 156 -1.98 -2.01 -11.30
N SER A 157 -2.48 -1.67 -10.12
CA SER A 157 -3.72 -2.24 -9.57
C SER A 157 -4.95 -1.95 -10.45
N ALA A 158 -5.08 -0.73 -10.99
CA ALA A 158 -6.20 -0.38 -11.87
C ALA A 158 -6.19 -1.16 -13.19
N ILE A 159 -5.01 -1.39 -13.78
CA ILE A 159 -4.89 -2.20 -15.00
C ILE A 159 -5.22 -3.67 -14.70
N SER A 160 -4.79 -4.19 -13.56
CA SER A 160 -5.01 -5.60 -13.22
C SER A 160 -6.48 -5.96 -13.14
N VAL A 161 -7.30 -5.11 -12.57
CA VAL A 161 -8.74 -5.39 -12.41
C VAL A 161 -9.53 -5.44 -13.74
N GLU A 162 -8.92 -5.02 -14.86
CA GLU A 162 -9.53 -5.14 -16.20
C GLU A 162 -9.38 -6.53 -16.81
N THR A 163 -8.66 -7.46 -16.15
CA THR A 163 -8.35 -8.80 -16.66
C THR A 163 -8.73 -9.85 -15.62
N LEU A 164 -9.24 -11.00 -16.07
CA LEU A 164 -9.58 -12.12 -15.20
C LEU A 164 -8.33 -12.81 -14.65
N GLY A 165 -8.31 -13.12 -13.35
CA GLY A 165 -7.29 -13.91 -12.66
C GLY A 165 -6.11 -13.08 -12.15
N ALA A 166 -5.73 -13.32 -10.89
CA ALA A 166 -4.74 -12.52 -10.17
C ALA A 166 -3.34 -12.53 -10.83
N GLN A 167 -2.81 -13.71 -11.17
CA GLN A 167 -1.47 -13.82 -11.76
C GLN A 167 -1.42 -13.35 -13.23
N SER A 168 -2.45 -13.70 -14.01
CA SER A 168 -2.53 -13.32 -15.43
C SER A 168 -2.76 -11.84 -15.64
N SER A 169 -3.25 -11.14 -14.62
CA SER A 169 -3.55 -9.70 -14.68
C SER A 169 -2.38 -8.79 -14.32
N ILE A 170 -1.23 -9.34 -13.87
CA ILE A 170 -0.05 -8.54 -13.51
C ILE A 170 0.42 -7.74 -14.73
N PRO A 171 0.36 -6.40 -14.70
CA PRO A 171 0.70 -5.61 -15.86
C PRO A 171 2.20 -5.49 -16.07
N GLN A 172 2.62 -5.40 -17.33
CA GLN A 172 3.99 -5.02 -17.65
C GLN A 172 4.24 -3.56 -17.27
N LEU A 173 5.43 -3.23 -16.79
CA LEU A 173 5.80 -1.86 -16.40
C LEU A 173 5.61 -0.86 -17.55
N THR A 174 5.92 -1.25 -18.76
CA THR A 174 5.73 -0.44 -19.98
C THR A 174 4.26 -0.05 -20.20
N LYS A 175 3.31 -0.96 -19.87
CA LYS A 175 1.88 -0.66 -19.93
C LYS A 175 1.48 0.34 -18.84
N VAL A 176 1.98 0.13 -17.61
CA VAL A 176 1.72 1.04 -16.48
C VAL A 176 2.20 2.46 -16.80
N THR A 177 3.43 2.62 -17.27
CA THR A 177 4.01 3.92 -17.60
C THR A 177 3.30 4.59 -18.78
N SER A 178 2.94 3.83 -19.82
CA SER A 178 2.18 4.34 -20.97
C SER A 178 0.79 4.85 -20.54
N GLU A 179 0.07 4.12 -19.70
CA GLU A 179 -1.24 4.55 -19.22
C GLU A 179 -1.15 5.77 -18.28
N LEU A 180 -0.09 5.85 -17.46
CA LEU A 180 0.18 7.04 -16.65
C LEU A 180 0.46 8.27 -17.53
N GLN A 181 1.22 8.14 -18.61
CA GLN A 181 1.47 9.25 -19.54
C GLN A 181 0.18 9.74 -20.21
N LYS A 182 -0.69 8.83 -20.64
CA LYS A 182 -1.99 9.16 -21.25
C LYS A 182 -2.94 9.86 -20.28
N LYS A 183 -2.99 9.41 -19.04
CA LYS A 183 -3.92 9.89 -18.00
C LYS A 183 -3.30 10.98 -17.11
N GLY A 184 -1.99 11.19 -17.17
CA GLY A 184 -1.22 12.03 -16.23
C GLY A 184 -1.65 13.49 -16.15
N ASN A 185 -2.10 14.07 -17.26
CA ASN A 185 -2.60 15.46 -17.28
C ASN A 185 -3.98 15.65 -16.62
N HIS A 186 -4.70 14.57 -16.32
CA HIS A 186 -6.00 14.62 -15.65
C HIS A 186 -5.94 14.24 -14.15
N TYR A 187 -4.79 13.80 -13.67
CA TYR A 187 -4.66 13.15 -12.36
C TYR A 187 -4.18 14.07 -11.22
N ASP A 188 -3.86 15.32 -11.51
CA ASP A 188 -3.40 16.27 -10.49
C ASP A 188 -4.57 16.89 -9.67
N LYS A 189 -5.72 16.22 -9.64
CA LYS A 189 -6.86 16.62 -8.80
C LYS A 189 -6.73 16.06 -7.38
N ARG A 190 -5.66 16.50 -6.69
CA ARG A 190 -5.49 16.25 -5.26
C ARG A 190 -6.63 16.91 -4.50
N ARG A 191 -7.25 16.16 -3.60
CA ARG A 191 -8.17 16.70 -2.61
C ARG A 191 -7.50 16.58 -1.25
N TYR A 192 -7.09 17.69 -0.67
CA TYR A 192 -6.76 17.77 0.74
C TYR A 192 -8.05 17.57 1.54
N LEU A 193 -8.01 16.71 2.54
CA LEU A 193 -9.10 16.49 3.47
C LEU A 193 -9.04 17.46 4.64
#